data_cbf2d894cbfa63354804d4d77dcfb2e1
#
_entry.id   cbf2d894cbfa63354804d4d77dcfb2e1
#
_cell.length_a   1.000
_cell.length_b   1.000
_cell.length_c   1.000
_cell.angle_alpha   90.00
_cell.angle_beta   90.00
_cell.angle_gamma   90.00
#
_symmetry.space_group_name_H-M   'P 1'
#
loop_
_entity.id
_entity.type
_entity.pdbx_description
1 polymer ?
#
loop_
_entity_poly.entity_id
_entity_poly.type
_entity_poly.pdbx_seq_one_letter_code
_entity_poly.pdbx_strand_id
1 'polypeptide(L)' 'MNRLEKIKLIRQRLVSNFPSVGSWIQIPHSSVAEIMGQAGYGWVAIDMEHGALSNQQLPDLFRALELGGTLPLEIGRAHV' A
#
# COMPACT_ATOMS: atom_id res chain seq x y z
N MET A 1 -12.47 4.87 6.74
CA MET A 1 -11.27 5.52 7.31
C MET A 1 -10.45 6.10 6.18
N ASN A 2 -10.11 7.38 6.26
CA ASN A 2 -9.32 8.04 5.23
C ASN A 2 -7.81 7.76 5.40
N ARG A 3 -7.02 8.24 4.43
CA ARG A 3 -5.57 7.98 4.43
C ARG A 3 -4.88 8.55 5.67
N LEU A 4 -5.23 9.77 6.07
CA LEU A 4 -4.62 10.40 7.24
C LEU A 4 -4.92 9.65 8.52
N GLU A 5 -6.14 9.20 8.70
CA GLU A 5 -6.52 8.41 9.87
C GLU A 5 -5.78 7.08 9.93
N LYS A 6 -5.57 6.45 8.78
CA LYS A 6 -4.80 5.20 8.71
C LYS A 6 -3.34 5.39 9.06
N ILE A 7 -2.72 6.48 8.59
CA ILE A 7 -1.35 6.82 8.94
C ILE A 7 -1.23 7.00 10.44
N LYS A 8 -2.15 7.72 11.06
CA LYS A 8 -2.16 7.94 12.50
C LYS A 8 -2.31 6.63 13.26
N LEU A 9 -3.20 5.75 12.80
CA LEU A 9 -3.40 4.45 13.44
C LEU A 9 -2.15 3.58 13.38
N ILE A 10 -1.49 3.53 12.23
CA ILE A 10 -0.25 2.77 12.07
C ILE A 10 0.84 3.32 12.97
N ARG A 11 0.98 4.64 13.06
CA ARG A 11 1.95 5.27 13.96
C ARG A 11 1.68 4.93 15.41
N GLN A 12 0.42 4.96 15.83
CA GLN A 12 0.04 4.59 17.19
C GLN A 12 0.40 3.14 17.50
N ARG A 13 0.19 2.23 16.57
CA ARG A 13 0.54 0.82 16.73
C ARG A 13 2.05 0.64 16.88
N LEU A 14 2.83 1.35 16.08
CA LEU A 14 4.30 1.28 16.16
C LEU A 14 4.81 1.79 17.51
N VAL A 15 4.27 2.92 17.99
CA VAL A 15 4.66 3.50 19.27
C VAL A 15 4.26 2.60 20.45
N SER A 16 3.12 1.92 20.34
CA SER A 16 2.58 1.08 21.39
C SER A 16 3.06 -0.37 21.34
N ASN A 17 3.95 -0.70 20.41
CA ASN A 17 4.44 -2.06 20.16
C ASN A 17 3.35 -3.04 19.73
N PHE A 18 2.23 -2.57 19.20
CA PHE A 18 1.25 -3.44 18.58
C PHE A 18 1.70 -3.80 17.17
N PRO A 19 1.47 -5.04 16.71
CA PRO A 19 1.87 -5.43 15.36
C PRO A 19 1.11 -4.66 14.30
N SER A 20 1.83 -4.22 13.26
CA SER A 20 1.26 -3.66 12.05
C SER A 20 1.63 -4.60 10.91
N VAL A 21 0.63 -5.25 10.33
CA VAL A 21 0.86 -6.25 9.29
C VAL A 21 0.65 -5.63 7.92
N GLY A 22 1.65 -5.77 7.07
CA GLY A 22 1.61 -5.29 5.70
C GLY A 22 2.10 -6.31 4.72
N SER A 23 2.07 -5.98 3.44
CA SER A 23 2.54 -6.82 2.37
C SER A 23 3.16 -5.99 1.24
N TRP A 24 3.51 -6.64 0.14
CA TRP A 24 4.35 -6.08 -0.90
C TRP A 24 3.80 -6.47 -2.28
N ILE A 25 3.71 -5.53 -3.21
CA ILE A 25 3.26 -5.80 -4.58
C ILE A 25 4.39 -5.50 -5.56
N GLN A 26 4.70 -6.48 -6.41
CA GLN A 26 5.59 -6.33 -7.55
C GLN A 26 4.87 -6.59 -8.88
N ILE A 27 3.69 -7.16 -8.84
CA ILE A 27 2.90 -7.48 -10.03
C ILE A 27 2.06 -6.27 -10.42
N PRO A 28 2.26 -5.70 -11.62
CA PRO A 28 1.62 -4.45 -12.01
C PRO A 28 0.19 -4.65 -12.53
N HIS A 29 -0.68 -5.20 -11.70
CA HIS A 29 -2.07 -5.45 -12.09
C HIS A 29 -3.03 -5.02 -11.00
N SER A 30 -4.05 -4.26 -11.38
CA SER A 30 -5.02 -3.73 -10.43
C SER A 30 -5.83 -4.83 -9.74
N SER A 31 -6.03 -5.99 -10.38
CA SER A 31 -6.71 -7.12 -9.74
C SER A 31 -5.94 -7.66 -8.55
N VAL A 32 -4.61 -7.70 -8.64
CA VAL A 32 -3.75 -8.12 -7.52
C VAL A 32 -3.87 -7.10 -6.38
N ALA A 33 -3.82 -5.81 -6.69
CA ALA A 33 -3.97 -4.76 -5.70
C ALA A 33 -5.35 -4.82 -5.02
N GLU A 34 -6.38 -5.11 -5.78
CA GLU A 34 -7.73 -5.24 -5.24
C GLU A 34 -7.84 -6.41 -4.25
N ILE A 35 -7.29 -7.56 -4.60
CA ILE A 35 -7.24 -8.72 -3.71
C ILE A 35 -6.45 -8.39 -2.44
N MET A 36 -5.29 -7.78 -2.59
CA MET A 36 -4.44 -7.41 -1.47
C MET A 36 -5.11 -6.38 -0.58
N GLY A 37 -5.83 -5.42 -1.17
CA GLY A 37 -6.57 -4.42 -0.42
C GLY A 37 -7.65 -5.01 0.46
N GLN A 38 -8.27 -6.10 0.03
CA GLN A 38 -9.33 -6.78 0.77
C GLN A 38 -8.82 -7.82 1.76
N ALA A 39 -7.54 -8.13 1.73
CA ALA A 39 -6.96 -9.19 2.56
C ALA A 39 -6.79 -8.79 4.03
N GLY A 40 -7.01 -7.53 4.37
CA GLY A 40 -6.95 -7.09 5.77
C GLY A 40 -5.61 -6.53 6.20
N TYR A 41 -4.68 -6.31 5.28
CA TYR A 41 -3.42 -5.65 5.62
C TYR A 41 -3.64 -4.19 6.03
N GLY A 42 -2.89 -3.71 7.01
CA GLY A 42 -2.91 -2.29 7.38
C GLY A 42 -2.29 -1.42 6.29
N TRP A 43 -1.28 -1.95 5.61
CA TRP A 43 -0.59 -1.26 4.52
C TRP A 43 -0.10 -2.26 3.49
N VAL A 44 0.11 -1.78 2.25
CA VAL A 44 0.73 -2.56 1.18
C VAL A 44 1.71 -1.67 0.45
N ALA A 45 2.96 -2.10 0.35
CA ALA A 45 4.00 -1.38 -0.36
C ALA A 45 4.02 -1.79 -1.83
N ILE A 46 4.02 -0.80 -2.71
CA ILE A 46 4.15 -0.99 -4.14
C ILE A 46 5.62 -0.80 -4.51
N ASP A 47 6.24 -1.85 -5.00
CA ASP A 47 7.66 -1.84 -5.35
C ASP A 47 7.85 -1.25 -6.76
N MET A 48 8.39 -0.04 -6.82
CA MET A 48 8.68 0.66 -8.06
C MET A 48 10.11 0.40 -8.54
N GLU A 49 10.92 -0.26 -7.71
CA GLU A 49 12.33 -0.50 -8.02
C GLU A 49 12.54 -1.83 -8.74
N HIS A 50 11.92 -2.90 -8.26
CA HIS A 50 12.18 -4.25 -8.75
C HIS A 50 11.07 -4.82 -9.64
N GLY A 51 9.94 -4.18 -9.71
CA GLY A 51 8.82 -4.62 -10.51
C GLY A 51 8.77 -3.96 -11.89
N ALA A 52 7.89 -4.46 -12.74
CA ALA A 52 7.64 -3.90 -14.06
C ALA A 52 6.64 -2.74 -14.02
N LEU A 53 6.45 -2.13 -12.87
CA LEU A 53 5.48 -1.05 -12.67
C LEU A 53 5.97 0.27 -13.25
N SER A 54 5.06 0.97 -13.92
CA SER A 54 5.29 2.35 -14.37
C SER A 54 4.50 3.32 -13.50
N ASN A 55 4.90 4.60 -13.53
CA ASN A 55 4.19 5.65 -12.82
C ASN A 55 2.73 5.79 -13.27
N GLN A 56 2.43 5.40 -14.50
CA GLN A 56 1.06 5.47 -15.03
C GLN A 56 0.12 4.47 -14.38
N GLN A 57 0.66 3.37 -13.85
CA GLN A 57 -0.13 2.33 -13.20
C GLN A 57 -0.41 2.62 -11.72
N LEU A 58 0.39 3.48 -11.10
CA LEU A 58 0.30 3.78 -9.67
C LEU A 58 -1.08 4.26 -9.21
N PRO A 59 -1.73 5.21 -9.90
CA PRO A 59 -3.03 5.69 -9.42
C PRO A 59 -4.09 4.59 -9.32
N ASP A 60 -4.11 3.66 -10.27
CA ASP A 60 -5.07 2.56 -10.27
C ASP A 60 -4.78 1.57 -9.13
N LEU A 61 -3.50 1.29 -8.88
CA LEU A 61 -3.10 0.42 -7.79
C LEU A 61 -3.43 1.03 -6.43
N PHE A 62 -3.17 2.32 -6.26
CA PHE A 62 -3.51 3.04 -5.05
C PHE A 62 -5.01 3.02 -4.79
N ARG A 63 -5.80 3.28 -5.83
CA ARG A 63 -7.25 3.25 -5.73
C ARG A 63 -7.76 1.88 -5.33
N ALA A 64 -7.25 0.82 -5.96
CA ALA A 64 -7.66 -0.54 -5.67
C ALA A 64 -7.35 -0.93 -4.21
N LEU A 65 -6.19 -0.54 -3.70
CA LEU A 65 -5.81 -0.80 -2.31
C LEU A 65 -6.66 -0.01 -1.34
N GLU A 66 -6.88 1.27 -1.60
CA GLU A 66 -7.67 2.14 -0.72
C GLU A 66 -9.13 1.72 -0.65
N LEU A 67 -9.71 1.23 -1.75
CA LEU A 67 -11.08 0.71 -1.75
C LEU A 67 -11.25 -0.47 -0.80
N GLY A 68 -10.22 -1.28 -0.65
CA GLY A 68 -10.23 -2.39 0.31
C GLY A 68 -9.93 -1.98 1.74
N GLY A 69 -9.58 -0.73 1.97
CA GLY A 69 -9.27 -0.24 3.30
C GLY A 69 -7.81 -0.31 3.69
N THR A 70 -6.92 -0.55 2.76
CA THR A 70 -5.48 -0.68 2.98
C THR A 70 -4.76 0.62 2.62
N LEU A 71 -3.78 1.02 3.42
CA LEU A 71 -2.93 2.17 3.11
C LEU A 71 -1.89 1.78 2.06
N PRO A 72 -1.90 2.40 0.86
CA PRO A 72 -0.86 2.13 -0.13
C PRO A 72 0.40 2.96 0.15
N LEU A 73 1.55 2.33 -0.07
CA LEU A 73 2.85 2.97 0.05
C LEU A 73 3.65 2.72 -1.23
N GLU A 74 4.46 3.69 -1.64
CA GLU A 74 5.36 3.55 -2.77
C GLU A 74 6.79 3.41 -2.27
N ILE A 75 7.53 2.45 -2.82
CA ILE A 75 8.92 2.22 -2.40
C ILE A 75 9.82 2.10 -3.62
N GLY A 76 11.02 2.64 -3.50
CA GLY A 76 12.17 2.29 -4.31
C GLY A 76 12.54 3.24 -5.43
N ARG A 77 11.68 4.14 -5.84
CA ARG A 77 12.05 5.08 -6.89
C ARG A 77 12.18 6.48 -6.31
N ALA A 78 13.41 6.94 -6.20
CA ALA A 78 13.66 8.31 -5.84
C ALA A 78 13.41 9.19 -7.04
N HIS A 79 12.52 10.13 -6.91
CA HIS A 79 12.29 11.16 -7.92
C HIS A 79 13.01 12.43 -7.49
N VAL A 80 13.87 12.83 -8.34
CA VAL A 80 14.59 14.08 -8.11
C VAL A 80 13.93 15.16 -8.96
#